data_d8b2449bada03959d0815f073646a0da
#
_entry.id   d8b2449bada03959d0815f073646a0da
#
_cell.length_a   1.000
_cell.length_b   1.000
_cell.length_c   1.000
_cell.angle_alpha   90.00
_cell.angle_beta   90.00
_cell.angle_gamma   90.00
#
_symmetry.space_group_name_H-M   'P 1'
#
loop_
_entity.id
_entity.type
_entity.pdbx_description
1 polymer ?
#
loop_
_entity_poly.entity_id
_entity_poly.type
_entity_poly.pdbx_seq_one_letter_code
_entity_poly.pdbx_strand_id
1 'polypeptide(L)'
;FPKIKDIDFIINRRGELDLTANKKYISNTETSYTLLRGRNVTLYDIRKEVISEYVKPEFLEITNKRQFVEKDRIICQQISNINCEKRLKFALCPSNHILGNSCNFIAIEDNKYGLDIHALLGILNSNLLNWYFKLISSNNHINNYELDELPIPLFSSNLHKISDCVQKYLLHKSPETLLNIDYLVNEAYGIKNTDSRNKKITNSMDNDLSYIIPSIRTNT
;
A
#
# COMPACT_ATOMS: atom_id res chain seq x y z
N PHE A 1 9.91 -10.04 -12.89
CA PHE A 1 8.95 -8.92 -12.77
C PHE A 1 9.72 -7.62 -12.61
N PRO A 2 9.35 -6.52 -13.30
CA PRO A 2 9.92 -5.21 -13.09
C PRO A 2 9.67 -4.76 -11.65
N LYS A 3 10.61 -4.02 -11.07
CA LYS A 3 10.46 -3.43 -9.73
C LYS A 3 9.79 -2.06 -9.84
N ILE A 4 9.25 -1.55 -8.73
CA ILE A 4 8.61 -0.21 -8.72
C ILE A 4 9.53 0.84 -9.34
N LYS A 5 10.82 0.83 -8.99
CA LYS A 5 11.83 1.78 -9.53
C LYS A 5 12.04 1.70 -11.03
N ASP A 6 11.72 0.56 -11.66
CA ASP A 6 11.93 0.30 -13.08
C ASP A 6 10.69 0.68 -13.92
N ILE A 7 9.59 1.11 -13.28
CA ILE A 7 8.31 1.44 -13.92
C ILE A 7 8.17 2.96 -13.95
N ASP A 8 8.34 3.55 -15.12
CA ASP A 8 8.46 5.00 -15.36
C ASP A 8 7.24 5.83 -14.95
N PHE A 9 6.05 5.22 -14.92
CA PHE A 9 4.79 5.89 -14.55
C PHE A 9 4.37 5.66 -13.09
N ILE A 10 5.19 4.98 -12.29
CA ILE A 10 4.98 4.84 -10.83
C ILE A 10 5.95 5.76 -10.09
N ILE A 11 5.42 6.60 -9.24
CA ILE A 11 6.20 7.53 -8.41
C ILE A 11 6.11 7.09 -6.95
N ASN A 12 7.25 6.75 -6.35
CA ASN A 12 7.37 6.45 -4.93
C ASN A 12 8.10 7.58 -4.21
N ARG A 13 7.46 8.22 -3.23
CA ARG A 13 8.00 9.37 -2.49
C ARG A 13 7.58 9.33 -1.02
N ARG A 14 8.32 10.09 -0.20
CA ARG A 14 7.96 10.41 1.18
C ARG A 14 6.91 11.53 1.20
N GLY A 15 6.08 11.57 2.24
CA GLY A 15 5.08 12.62 2.46
C GLY A 15 5.62 14.04 2.30
N GLU A 16 4.73 14.96 2.00
CA GLU A 16 5.07 16.33 1.59
C GLU A 16 5.57 17.20 2.73
N LEU A 17 4.97 17.03 3.92
CA LEU A 17 5.15 17.92 5.05
C LEU A 17 6.11 17.33 6.07
N ASP A 18 7.23 17.98 6.30
CA ASP A 18 8.09 17.67 7.45
C ASP A 18 7.42 18.18 8.72
N LEU A 19 7.07 17.24 9.61
CA LEU A 19 6.30 17.52 10.84
C LEU A 19 7.02 18.44 11.82
N THR A 20 8.35 18.56 11.72
CA THR A 20 9.17 19.44 12.56
C THR A 20 9.43 20.76 11.86
N ALA A 21 10.01 20.72 10.67
CA ALA A 21 10.41 21.93 9.94
C ALA A 21 9.22 22.78 9.49
N ASN A 22 8.10 22.12 9.14
CA ASN A 22 6.89 22.78 8.65
C ASN A 22 5.79 22.92 9.71
N LYS A 23 6.11 22.80 11.00
CA LYS A 23 5.13 22.85 12.11
C LYS A 23 4.21 24.08 12.07
N LYS A 24 4.70 25.25 11.61
CA LYS A 24 3.91 26.49 11.50
C LYS A 24 2.70 26.39 10.56
N TYR A 25 2.72 25.44 9.63
CA TYR A 25 1.61 25.19 8.70
C TYR A 25 0.60 24.19 9.24
N ILE A 26 0.87 23.50 10.35
CA ILE A 26 -0.07 22.57 10.98
C ILE A 26 -1.06 23.37 11.80
N SER A 27 -2.33 23.00 11.72
CA SER A 27 -3.47 23.64 12.40
C SER A 27 -4.34 22.58 13.07
N ASN A 28 -4.89 22.91 14.25
CA ASN A 28 -5.95 22.14 14.88
C ASN A 28 -7.35 22.63 14.48
N THR A 29 -7.41 23.75 13.74
CA THR A 29 -8.64 24.25 13.13
C THR A 29 -8.76 23.65 11.73
N GLU A 30 -9.95 23.20 11.39
CA GLU A 30 -10.24 22.62 10.08
C GLU A 30 -9.89 23.58 8.93
N THR A 31 -9.27 23.03 7.90
CA THR A 31 -8.96 23.71 6.64
C THR A 31 -9.34 22.82 5.46
N SER A 32 -9.11 23.29 4.24
CA SER A 32 -9.34 22.50 3.02
C SER A 32 -8.44 21.26 2.91
N TYR A 33 -7.40 21.13 3.75
CA TYR A 33 -6.40 20.07 3.65
C TYR A 33 -6.24 19.35 4.99
N THR A 34 -6.61 18.08 5.01
CA THR A 34 -6.41 17.18 6.16
C THR A 34 -4.97 16.70 6.23
N LEU A 35 -4.36 16.71 7.42
CA LEU A 35 -3.04 16.12 7.65
C LEU A 35 -3.15 14.65 8.01
N LEU A 36 -2.52 13.79 7.22
CA LEU A 36 -2.39 12.37 7.53
C LEU A 36 -0.97 12.05 8.03
N ARG A 37 -0.90 11.26 9.07
CA ARG A 37 0.33 10.71 9.63
C ARG A 37 0.35 9.19 9.48
N GLY A 38 1.51 8.55 9.61
CA GLY A 38 1.63 7.10 9.54
C GLY A 38 0.65 6.34 10.44
N ARG A 39 0.34 6.87 11.64
CA ARG A 39 -0.65 6.29 12.57
C ARG A 39 -2.08 6.21 12.03
N ASN A 40 -2.40 7.04 11.02
CA ASN A 40 -3.73 7.02 10.40
C ASN A 40 -3.89 5.87 9.39
N VAL A 41 -2.78 5.28 8.91
CA VAL A 41 -2.82 4.29 7.85
C VAL A 41 -3.02 2.89 8.42
N THR A 42 -4.01 2.18 7.89
CA THR A 42 -4.25 0.76 8.17
C THR A 42 -4.35 -0.02 6.87
N LEU A 43 -4.61 -1.32 6.96
CA LEU A 43 -4.77 -2.18 5.80
C LEU A 43 -6.04 -1.77 5.02
N TYR A 44 -5.87 -1.26 3.81
CA TYR A 44 -6.94 -0.76 2.92
C TYR A 44 -7.78 0.39 3.50
N ASP A 45 -7.35 1.04 4.59
CA ASP A 45 -8.18 2.05 5.23
C ASP A 45 -7.39 3.16 5.91
N ILE A 46 -8.05 4.28 6.14
CA ILE A 46 -7.55 5.43 6.89
C ILE A 46 -8.41 5.61 8.12
N ARG A 47 -7.80 5.59 9.31
CA ARG A 47 -8.49 5.86 10.58
C ARG A 47 -8.89 7.32 10.67
N LYS A 48 -10.11 7.60 10.24
CA LYS A 48 -10.66 8.97 10.23
C LYS A 48 -10.93 9.50 11.64
N GLU A 49 -11.27 8.63 12.57
CA GLU A 49 -11.60 8.94 13.96
C GLU A 49 -10.43 9.49 14.78
N VAL A 50 -9.19 9.28 14.31
CA VAL A 50 -7.98 9.83 14.97
C VAL A 50 -7.37 11.01 14.23
N ILE A 51 -8.06 11.53 13.21
CA ILE A 51 -7.63 12.74 12.50
C ILE A 51 -8.06 13.96 13.31
N SER A 52 -7.08 14.80 13.66
CA SER A 52 -7.31 16.01 14.45
C SER A 52 -6.45 17.19 13.98
N GLU A 53 -5.76 17.02 12.87
CA GLU A 53 -4.80 18.01 12.38
C GLU A 53 -5.07 18.30 10.90
N TYR A 54 -4.85 19.54 10.55
CA TYR A 54 -5.05 20.09 9.20
C TYR A 54 -3.82 20.87 8.77
N VAL A 55 -3.76 21.23 7.50
CA VAL A 55 -2.65 22.01 6.95
C VAL A 55 -3.17 23.29 6.34
N LYS A 56 -2.52 24.41 6.67
CA LYS A 56 -2.82 25.72 6.11
C LYS A 56 -2.56 25.73 4.59
N PRO A 57 -3.46 26.31 3.76
CA PRO A 57 -3.33 26.31 2.30
C PRO A 57 -1.99 26.87 1.78
N GLU A 58 -1.39 27.82 2.51
CA GLU A 58 -0.12 28.46 2.14
C GLU A 58 1.04 27.46 2.07
N PHE A 59 0.92 26.30 2.68
CA PHE A 59 1.91 25.22 2.55
C PHE A 59 2.06 24.74 1.10
N LEU A 60 0.98 24.77 0.30
CA LEU A 60 1.01 24.35 -1.10
C LEU A 60 1.83 25.28 -2.00
N GLU A 61 2.07 26.50 -1.56
CA GLU A 61 2.90 27.46 -2.31
C GLU A 61 4.39 27.16 -2.21
N ILE A 62 4.79 26.42 -1.14
CA ILE A 62 6.20 26.13 -0.87
C ILE A 62 6.58 24.67 -1.14
N THR A 63 5.61 23.75 -1.24
CA THR A 63 5.92 22.35 -1.52
C THR A 63 6.07 22.10 -3.02
N ASN A 64 7.12 21.38 -3.39
CA ASN A 64 7.33 20.92 -4.77
C ASN A 64 6.52 19.65 -5.11
N LYS A 65 5.66 19.20 -4.21
CA LYS A 65 4.84 17.98 -4.35
C LYS A 65 3.34 18.28 -4.48
N ARG A 66 2.97 19.54 -4.74
CA ARG A 66 1.58 19.98 -4.84
C ARG A 66 0.75 19.12 -5.80
N GLN A 67 1.31 18.77 -6.95
CA GLN A 67 0.66 17.95 -7.97
C GLN A 67 0.17 16.58 -7.47
N PHE A 68 0.80 16.06 -6.41
CA PHE A 68 0.39 14.79 -5.80
C PHE A 68 -0.71 14.97 -4.76
N VAL A 69 -0.86 16.16 -4.16
CA VAL A 69 -1.95 16.47 -3.23
C VAL A 69 -3.29 16.53 -3.95
N GLU A 70 -3.29 16.92 -5.22
CA GLU A 70 -4.47 17.08 -6.06
C GLU A 70 -4.98 15.77 -6.68
N LYS A 71 -4.30 14.63 -6.42
CA LYS A 71 -4.63 13.32 -6.98
C LYS A 71 -4.78 12.26 -5.89
N ASP A 72 -5.52 11.21 -6.22
CA ASP A 72 -5.57 10.01 -5.39
C ASP A 72 -4.21 9.30 -5.40
N ARG A 73 -3.81 8.78 -4.25
CA ARG A 73 -2.52 8.12 -4.04
C ARG A 73 -2.67 6.91 -3.13
N ILE A 74 -1.74 5.97 -3.25
CA ILE A 74 -1.58 4.90 -2.28
C ILE A 74 -0.60 5.37 -1.21
N ILE A 75 -0.94 5.20 0.07
CA ILE A 75 -0.10 5.62 1.19
C ILE A 75 0.21 4.46 2.12
N CYS A 76 1.38 4.49 2.76
CA CYS A 76 1.72 3.59 3.86
C CYS A 76 2.43 4.34 4.99
N GLN A 77 2.38 3.75 6.19
CA GLN A 77 3.18 4.27 7.31
C GLN A 77 4.67 3.99 7.09
N GLN A 78 5.53 4.90 7.52
CA GLN A 78 6.98 4.74 7.43
C GLN A 78 7.54 3.82 8.53
N ILE A 79 6.87 3.68 9.66
CA ILE A 79 7.34 2.87 10.78
C ILE A 79 6.41 1.69 10.99
N SER A 80 6.98 0.48 10.91
CA SER A 80 6.29 -0.78 11.20
C SER A 80 7.24 -1.73 11.90
N ASN A 81 6.85 -2.21 13.09
CA ASN A 81 7.69 -3.11 13.85
C ASN A 81 8.08 -4.33 13.00
N ILE A 82 9.37 -4.71 13.04
CA ILE A 82 9.92 -5.82 12.28
C ILE A 82 9.23 -7.17 12.63
N ASN A 83 8.76 -7.30 13.86
CA ASN A 83 8.08 -8.50 14.34
C ASN A 83 6.58 -8.51 14.00
N CYS A 84 6.05 -7.45 13.39
CA CYS A 84 4.67 -7.48 12.92
C CYS A 84 4.49 -8.53 11.83
N GLU A 85 3.42 -9.30 11.93
CA GLU A 85 3.03 -10.24 10.89
C GLU A 85 2.78 -9.54 9.57
N LYS A 86 1.95 -8.51 9.58
CA LYS A 86 1.66 -7.65 8.42
C LYS A 86 2.38 -6.32 8.57
N ARG A 87 3.55 -6.19 7.95
CA ARG A 87 4.35 -4.97 7.94
C ARG A 87 3.86 -3.97 6.89
N LEU A 88 3.58 -4.44 5.68
CA LEU A 88 3.05 -3.63 4.60
C LEU A 88 1.55 -3.42 4.78
N LYS A 89 1.17 -2.18 5.02
CA LYS A 89 -0.23 -1.74 5.12
C LYS A 89 -0.39 -0.48 4.28
N PHE A 90 -1.12 -0.61 3.20
CA PHE A 90 -1.38 0.48 2.28
C PHE A 90 -2.87 0.83 2.28
N ALA A 91 -3.16 2.11 2.11
CA ALA A 91 -4.52 2.64 1.95
C ALA A 91 -4.61 3.56 0.74
N LEU A 92 -5.79 3.67 0.18
CA LEU A 92 -6.09 4.70 -0.81
C LEU A 92 -6.29 6.04 -0.09
N CYS A 93 -5.51 7.04 -0.49
CA CYS A 93 -5.60 8.40 0.01
C CYS A 93 -6.24 9.28 -1.05
N PRO A 94 -7.44 9.81 -0.80
CA PRO A 94 -8.08 10.75 -1.73
C PRO A 94 -7.27 12.04 -1.88
N SER A 95 -7.56 12.81 -2.91
CA SER A 95 -7.06 14.17 -3.09
C SER A 95 -7.34 15.06 -1.87
N ASN A 96 -6.68 16.22 -1.78
CA ASN A 96 -6.81 17.20 -0.70
C ASN A 96 -6.38 16.70 0.70
N HIS A 97 -5.57 15.62 0.76
CA HIS A 97 -4.91 15.21 1.98
C HIS A 97 -3.41 15.46 1.85
N ILE A 98 -2.80 16.05 2.86
CA ILE A 98 -1.35 16.29 2.94
C ILE A 98 -0.74 15.24 3.87
N LEU A 99 0.36 14.66 3.45
CA LEU A 99 1.02 13.58 4.17
C LEU A 99 2.20 14.13 4.97
N GLY A 100 2.22 13.83 6.27
CA GLY A 100 3.40 14.04 7.08
C GLY A 100 4.55 13.12 6.65
N ASN A 101 5.77 13.50 6.98
CA ASN A 101 6.98 12.72 6.69
C ASN A 101 7.07 11.36 7.40
N SER A 102 6.06 11.00 8.19
CA SER A 102 5.83 9.66 8.74
C SER A 102 5.05 8.71 7.80
N CYS A 103 4.67 9.19 6.61
CA CYS A 103 4.07 8.43 5.53
C CYS A 103 5.00 8.36 4.32
N ASN A 104 4.91 7.25 3.57
CA ASN A 104 5.33 7.18 2.19
C ASN A 104 4.10 7.15 1.29
N PHE A 105 4.23 7.56 0.04
CA PHE A 105 3.16 7.43 -0.95
C PHE A 105 3.66 6.89 -2.28
N ILE A 106 2.75 6.23 -2.97
CA ILE A 106 2.93 5.76 -4.34
C ILE A 106 1.82 6.36 -5.19
N ALA A 107 2.19 7.05 -6.26
CA ALA A 107 1.27 7.62 -7.24
C ALA A 107 1.45 6.93 -8.59
N ILE A 108 0.37 6.79 -9.34
CA ILE A 108 0.38 6.34 -10.74
C ILE A 108 0.10 7.56 -11.60
N GLU A 109 1.00 7.87 -12.53
CA GLU A 109 0.84 9.02 -13.44
C GLU A 109 0.09 8.64 -14.71
N ASP A 110 0.12 7.37 -15.10
CA ASP A 110 -0.56 6.87 -16.29
C ASP A 110 -1.01 5.41 -16.06
N ASN A 111 -2.19 5.05 -16.58
CA ASN A 111 -2.72 3.70 -16.51
C ASN A 111 -2.21 2.85 -17.69
N LYS A 112 -0.91 2.56 -17.70
CA LYS A 112 -0.30 1.67 -18.69
C LYS A 112 -0.50 0.20 -18.31
N TYR A 113 -0.59 -0.65 -19.32
CA TYR A 113 -0.68 -2.11 -19.18
C TYR A 113 -1.86 -2.60 -18.33
N GLY A 114 -2.87 -1.78 -18.07
CA GLY A 114 -4.00 -2.14 -17.22
C GLY A 114 -3.70 -2.14 -15.72
N LEU A 115 -2.56 -1.60 -15.30
CA LEU A 115 -2.21 -1.41 -13.88
C LEU A 115 -2.80 -0.07 -13.40
N ASP A 116 -3.97 -0.10 -12.80
CA ASP A 116 -4.56 1.05 -12.13
C ASP A 116 -4.23 1.10 -10.63
N ILE A 117 -4.69 2.16 -9.96
CA ILE A 117 -4.40 2.40 -8.55
C ILE A 117 -4.98 1.29 -7.64
N HIS A 118 -6.13 0.69 -7.99
CA HIS A 118 -6.74 -0.35 -7.19
C HIS A 118 -6.02 -1.69 -7.38
N ALA A 119 -5.62 -2.03 -8.60
CA ALA A 119 -4.80 -3.21 -8.86
C ALA A 119 -3.47 -3.11 -8.11
N LEU A 120 -2.79 -1.96 -8.19
CA LEU A 120 -1.55 -1.74 -7.44
C LEU A 120 -1.77 -1.81 -5.93
N LEU A 121 -2.85 -1.23 -5.39
CA LEU A 121 -3.19 -1.31 -3.98
C LEU A 121 -3.38 -2.77 -3.52
N GLY A 122 -4.05 -3.60 -4.32
CA GLY A 122 -4.22 -5.03 -4.05
C GLY A 122 -2.90 -5.78 -4.02
N ILE A 123 -2.04 -5.54 -5.01
CA ILE A 123 -0.71 -6.14 -5.09
C ILE A 123 0.13 -5.76 -3.87
N LEU A 124 0.22 -4.47 -3.54
CA LEU A 124 1.02 -3.97 -2.42
C LEU A 124 0.54 -4.49 -1.05
N ASN A 125 -0.76 -4.72 -0.91
CA ASN A 125 -1.35 -5.27 0.31
C ASN A 125 -1.38 -6.80 0.37
N SER A 126 -0.93 -7.50 -0.66
CA SER A 126 -0.95 -8.97 -0.68
C SER A 126 -0.06 -9.58 0.42
N ASN A 127 -0.42 -10.78 0.84
CA ASN A 127 0.40 -11.55 1.76
C ASN A 127 1.73 -11.96 1.13
N LEU A 128 1.72 -12.25 -0.17
CA LEU A 128 2.93 -12.56 -0.93
C LEU A 128 3.94 -11.41 -0.89
N LEU A 129 3.49 -10.17 -1.16
CA LEU A 129 4.40 -9.04 -1.20
C LEU A 129 4.87 -8.63 0.19
N ASN A 130 4.02 -8.78 1.20
CA ASN A 130 4.41 -8.60 2.60
C ASN A 130 5.48 -9.62 3.02
N TRP A 131 5.33 -10.89 2.64
CA TRP A 131 6.33 -11.93 2.86
C TRP A 131 7.67 -11.57 2.18
N TYR A 132 7.63 -11.19 0.89
CA TYR A 132 8.83 -10.77 0.16
C TYR A 132 9.51 -9.59 0.83
N PHE A 133 8.75 -8.56 1.22
CA PHE A 133 9.28 -7.40 1.93
C PHE A 133 9.99 -7.76 3.24
N LYS A 134 9.44 -8.71 4.00
CA LYS A 134 10.06 -9.19 5.24
C LYS A 134 11.40 -9.89 5.01
N LEU A 135 11.65 -10.43 3.83
CA LEU A 135 12.95 -11.02 3.49
C LEU A 135 14.03 -9.98 3.21
N ILE A 136 13.64 -8.83 2.65
CA ILE A 136 14.60 -7.80 2.21
C ILE A 136 14.77 -6.65 3.22
N SER A 137 13.85 -6.50 4.17
CA SER A 137 13.83 -5.40 5.13
C SER A 137 14.22 -5.88 6.53
N SER A 138 15.27 -5.27 7.10
CA SER A 138 15.90 -5.69 8.35
C SER A 138 15.67 -4.72 9.52
N ASN A 139 14.86 -3.68 9.37
CA ASN A 139 14.64 -2.66 10.41
C ASN A 139 13.17 -2.26 10.52
N ASN A 140 12.83 -1.42 11.52
CA ASN A 140 11.46 -0.98 11.77
C ASN A 140 10.96 0.10 10.78
N HIS A 141 11.80 0.59 9.87
CA HIS A 141 11.38 1.55 8.86
C HIS A 141 10.97 0.84 7.57
N ILE A 142 9.97 1.39 6.92
CA ILE A 142 9.59 1.08 5.54
C ILE A 142 10.15 2.23 4.69
N ASN A 143 11.35 2.03 4.15
CA ASN A 143 12.04 3.06 3.39
C ASN A 143 11.62 3.03 1.92
N ASN A 144 11.66 4.21 1.26
CA ASN A 144 11.31 4.27 -0.16
C ASN A 144 12.20 3.36 -1.02
N TYR A 145 13.51 3.28 -0.73
CA TYR A 145 14.40 2.39 -1.48
C TYR A 145 14.05 0.90 -1.34
N GLU A 146 13.46 0.48 -0.21
CA GLU A 146 12.95 -0.88 -0.02
C GLU A 146 11.65 -1.10 -0.79
N LEU A 147 10.75 -0.11 -0.81
CA LEU A 147 9.54 -0.14 -1.63
C LEU A 147 9.88 -0.16 -3.13
N ASP A 148 10.91 0.55 -3.54
CA ASP A 148 11.41 0.59 -4.92
C ASP A 148 11.86 -0.79 -5.43
N GLU A 149 12.26 -1.69 -4.52
CA GLU A 149 12.67 -3.07 -4.84
C GLU A 149 11.50 -4.07 -4.97
N LEU A 150 10.27 -3.65 -4.67
CA LEU A 150 9.11 -4.53 -4.78
C LEU A 150 8.82 -4.88 -6.24
N PRO A 151 8.76 -6.17 -6.59
CA PRO A 151 8.43 -6.61 -7.93
C PRO A 151 6.94 -6.43 -8.22
N ILE A 152 6.57 -6.03 -9.43
CA ILE A 152 5.18 -5.82 -9.86
C ILE A 152 4.87 -6.72 -11.06
N PRO A 153 3.76 -7.49 -11.06
CA PRO A 153 3.38 -8.37 -12.17
C PRO A 153 2.70 -7.58 -13.30
N LEU A 154 3.45 -6.62 -13.87
CA LEU A 154 2.95 -5.58 -14.78
C LEU A 154 2.22 -6.12 -16.02
N PHE A 155 2.61 -7.30 -16.51
CA PHE A 155 2.04 -7.90 -17.72
C PHE A 155 1.02 -9.00 -17.43
N SER A 156 0.49 -9.08 -16.21
CA SER A 156 -0.49 -10.09 -15.85
C SER A 156 -1.88 -9.75 -16.41
N SER A 157 -2.54 -10.74 -16.98
CA SER A 157 -3.95 -10.63 -17.41
C SER A 157 -4.94 -10.50 -16.24
N ASN A 158 -4.50 -10.71 -15.01
CA ASN A 158 -5.35 -10.63 -13.82
C ASN A 158 -5.45 -9.22 -13.21
N LEU A 159 -4.72 -8.22 -13.73
CA LEU A 159 -4.69 -6.88 -13.14
C LEU A 159 -6.11 -6.27 -13.01
N HIS A 160 -6.93 -6.36 -14.04
CA HIS A 160 -8.31 -5.85 -14.00
C HIS A 160 -9.18 -6.59 -12.98
N LYS A 161 -9.02 -7.91 -12.82
CA LYS A 161 -9.76 -8.69 -11.81
C LYS A 161 -9.34 -8.29 -10.39
N ILE A 162 -8.04 -8.05 -10.18
CA ILE A 162 -7.52 -7.56 -8.90
C ILE A 162 -8.13 -6.19 -8.60
N SER A 163 -8.14 -5.28 -9.58
CA SER A 163 -8.76 -3.95 -9.46
C SER A 163 -10.22 -4.04 -9.03
N ASP A 164 -11.02 -4.81 -9.76
CA ASP A 164 -12.45 -5.01 -9.47
C ASP A 164 -12.69 -5.58 -8.05
N CYS A 165 -11.88 -6.57 -7.65
CA CYS A 165 -11.97 -7.15 -6.31
C CYS A 165 -11.60 -6.14 -5.23
N VAL A 166 -10.56 -5.31 -5.44
CA VAL A 166 -10.17 -4.28 -4.49
C VAL A 166 -11.27 -3.23 -4.36
N GLN A 167 -11.85 -2.76 -5.46
CA GLN A 167 -12.98 -1.82 -5.42
C GLN A 167 -14.16 -2.39 -4.62
N LYS A 168 -14.53 -3.65 -4.86
CA LYS A 168 -15.56 -4.35 -4.07
C LYS A 168 -15.20 -4.43 -2.60
N TYR A 169 -13.94 -4.75 -2.29
CA TYR A 169 -13.46 -4.83 -0.90
C TYR A 169 -13.51 -3.48 -0.20
N LEU A 170 -13.14 -2.39 -0.88
CA LEU A 170 -13.20 -1.04 -0.30
C LEU A 170 -14.63 -0.64 0.07
N LEU A 171 -15.64 -1.13 -0.66
CA LEU A 171 -17.05 -0.85 -0.39
C LEU A 171 -17.62 -1.72 0.74
N HIS A 172 -17.29 -3.01 0.77
CA HIS A 172 -18.00 -3.99 1.62
C HIS A 172 -17.14 -4.66 2.69
N LYS A 173 -15.80 -4.54 2.62
CA LYS A 173 -14.83 -5.11 3.59
C LYS A 173 -15.05 -6.61 3.89
N SER A 174 -15.45 -7.39 2.87
CA SER A 174 -15.70 -8.83 3.01
C SER A 174 -14.38 -9.62 3.15
N PRO A 175 -14.23 -10.48 4.18
CA PRO A 175 -13.07 -11.37 4.30
C PRO A 175 -12.87 -12.28 3.08
N GLU A 176 -13.95 -12.76 2.47
CA GLU A 176 -13.90 -13.60 1.28
C GLU A 176 -13.31 -12.82 0.08
N THR A 177 -13.71 -11.56 -0.09
CA THR A 177 -13.16 -10.70 -1.14
C THR A 177 -11.66 -10.47 -0.92
N LEU A 178 -11.22 -10.29 0.33
CA LEU A 178 -9.82 -10.13 0.66
C LEU A 178 -9.00 -11.37 0.30
N LEU A 179 -9.50 -12.57 0.61
CA LEU A 179 -8.88 -13.85 0.21
C LEU A 179 -8.80 -13.99 -1.31
N ASN A 180 -9.84 -13.56 -2.03
CA ASN A 180 -9.84 -13.60 -3.48
C ASN A 180 -8.81 -12.64 -4.09
N ILE A 181 -8.57 -11.47 -3.48
CA ILE A 181 -7.49 -10.57 -3.90
C ILE A 181 -6.13 -11.27 -3.78
N ASP A 182 -5.84 -11.88 -2.64
CA ASP A 182 -4.57 -12.62 -2.44
C ASP A 182 -4.44 -13.79 -3.44
N TYR A 183 -5.52 -14.50 -3.71
CA TYR A 183 -5.54 -15.57 -4.72
C TYR A 183 -5.17 -15.04 -6.11
N LEU A 184 -5.84 -13.97 -6.58
CA LEU A 184 -5.60 -13.37 -7.89
C LEU A 184 -4.18 -12.77 -8.01
N VAL A 185 -3.65 -12.21 -6.91
CA VAL A 185 -2.28 -11.73 -6.86
C VAL A 185 -1.30 -12.89 -7.00
N ASN A 186 -1.48 -14.00 -6.27
CA ASN A 186 -0.64 -15.18 -6.41
C ASN A 186 -0.63 -15.70 -7.86
N GLU A 187 -1.79 -15.79 -8.51
CA GLU A 187 -1.88 -16.15 -9.94
C GLU A 187 -1.14 -15.15 -10.84
N ALA A 188 -1.22 -13.84 -10.53
CA ALA A 188 -0.51 -12.81 -11.31
C ALA A 188 1.02 -12.98 -11.25
N TYR A 189 1.54 -13.53 -10.14
CA TYR A 189 2.95 -13.90 -10.01
C TYR A 189 3.28 -15.32 -10.55
N GLY A 190 2.31 -16.02 -11.13
CA GLY A 190 2.49 -17.38 -11.65
C GLY A 190 2.55 -18.46 -10.56
N ILE A 191 2.16 -18.15 -9.33
CA ILE A 191 2.11 -19.10 -8.22
C ILE A 191 0.81 -19.88 -8.36
N LYS A 192 0.94 -21.18 -8.72
CA LYS A 192 -0.21 -22.10 -8.81
C LYS A 192 -0.59 -22.53 -7.40
N ASN A 193 -1.78 -22.18 -6.97
CA ASN A 193 -2.37 -22.75 -5.75
C ASN A 193 -2.78 -24.21 -6.04
N THR A 194 -1.86 -25.15 -5.85
CA THR A 194 -2.10 -26.58 -6.07
C THR A 194 -2.88 -27.25 -4.94
N ASP A 195 -3.31 -26.50 -3.93
CA ASP A 195 -3.82 -27.07 -2.71
C ASP A 195 -5.33 -26.84 -2.51
N SER A 196 -6.08 -27.94 -2.53
CA SER A 196 -7.49 -28.04 -2.07
C SER A 196 -7.66 -27.60 -0.58
N ARG A 197 -6.58 -27.30 0.13
CA ARG A 197 -6.53 -26.77 1.50
C ARG A 197 -6.97 -25.33 1.62
N ASN A 198 -7.03 -24.59 0.51
CA ASN A 198 -7.57 -23.21 0.50
C ASN A 198 -9.05 -23.13 0.91
N LYS A 199 -9.80 -24.24 0.83
CA LYS A 199 -11.14 -24.33 1.41
C LYS A 199 -11.15 -24.40 2.96
N LYS A 200 -10.02 -24.73 3.61
CA LYS A 200 -9.91 -24.81 5.09
C LYS A 200 -9.36 -23.54 5.71
N ILE A 201 -8.70 -22.66 4.94
CA ILE A 201 -8.18 -21.35 5.42
C ILE A 201 -9.33 -20.41 5.77
N THR A 202 -10.53 -20.62 5.23
CA THR A 202 -11.74 -19.88 5.60
C THR A 202 -12.18 -20.07 7.05
N ASN A 203 -11.65 -21.05 7.78
CA ASN A 203 -12.10 -21.40 9.13
C ASN A 203 -11.02 -21.32 10.23
N SER A 204 -9.77 -20.97 9.91
CA SER A 204 -8.78 -20.72 10.93
C SER A 204 -7.94 -19.51 10.54
N MET A 205 -8.06 -18.45 11.33
CA MET A 205 -7.25 -17.23 11.23
C MET A 205 -5.81 -17.44 11.74
N ASP A 206 -5.30 -18.66 11.70
CA ASP A 206 -3.91 -18.93 12.03
C ASP A 206 -3.05 -18.82 10.79
N ASN A 207 -2.41 -17.67 10.69
CA ASN A 207 -1.61 -17.15 9.59
C ASN A 207 -0.21 -17.76 9.56
N ASP A 208 -0.08 -19.06 9.44
CA ASP A 208 1.23 -19.65 9.15
C ASP A 208 1.46 -19.64 7.62
N LEU A 209 2.27 -18.70 7.16
CA LEU A 209 2.65 -18.53 5.75
C LEU A 209 3.29 -19.78 5.13
N SER A 210 3.73 -20.75 5.96
CA SER A 210 4.24 -22.06 5.51
C SER A 210 3.22 -22.84 4.68
N TYR A 211 1.92 -22.54 4.85
CA TYR A 211 0.84 -23.18 4.08
C TYR A 211 0.57 -22.52 2.74
N ILE A 212 1.05 -21.30 2.52
CA ILE A 212 0.74 -20.53 1.30
C ILE A 212 1.76 -20.80 0.19
N ILE A 213 3.00 -21.19 0.51
CA ILE A 213 4.07 -21.38 -0.48
C ILE A 213 4.98 -22.57 -0.13
N PRO A 214 4.50 -23.83 -0.31
CA PRO A 214 5.33 -25.01 -0.05
C PRO A 214 6.53 -25.16 -1.01
N SER A 215 6.44 -24.61 -2.23
CA SER A 215 7.40 -24.85 -3.31
C SER A 215 8.63 -23.91 -3.31
N ILE A 216 8.62 -22.85 -2.50
CA ILE A 216 9.77 -21.91 -2.45
C ILE A 216 10.86 -22.40 -1.48
N ARG A 217 10.55 -23.33 -0.57
CA ARG A 217 11.51 -23.85 0.43
C ARG A 217 12.39 -25.02 -0.05
N THR A 218 12.23 -25.52 -1.27
CA THR A 218 12.92 -26.71 -1.72
C THR A 218 14.12 -26.47 -2.67
N ASN A 219 14.55 -25.23 -2.87
CA ASN A 219 15.71 -24.91 -3.69
C ASN A 219 16.73 -24.02 -2.94
N THR A 220 17.12 -24.45 -1.76
CA THR A 220 18.40 -24.02 -1.13
C THR A 220 19.17 -25.23 -0.67
#